data_7fb04d5d2763ada471aefbe4b2069bf9
#
_entry.id   7fb04d5d2763ada471aefbe4b2069bf9
#
_cell.length_a   1.000
_cell.length_b   1.000
_cell.length_c   1.000
_cell.angle_alpha   90.00
_cell.angle_beta   90.00
_cell.angle_gamma   90.00
#
_symmetry.space_group_name_H-M   'P 1'
#
loop_
_entity.id
_entity.type
_entity.pdbx_description
1 polymer ?
#
loop_
_entity_poly.entity_id
_entity_poly.type
_entity_poly.pdbx_seq_one_letter_code
_entity_poly.pdbx_strand_id
1 'polypeptide(L)'
;RQYGADETQARVAALLHDCTKKLDMEGQLALCTQYHIRLDDLERHALKLLHAKTGAAIARDVFGVDDAVYWAIYWHTTGHADMTLLEKIIYLADYIEPSRDFSGVEDLRQAVHADLDGGLLKALNDSIQDMRQWGNPVHHNTLDARDYLLRGKHL
;
A
#
# COMPACT_ATOMS: atom_id res chain seq x y z
N ARG A 1 10.18 -9.49 -11.33
CA ARG A 1 10.80 -9.90 -12.62
C ARG A 1 10.17 -9.18 -13.80
N GLN A 2 8.86 -9.32 -13.98
CA GLN A 2 8.14 -8.79 -15.17
C GLN A 2 8.40 -7.31 -15.43
N TYR A 3 8.45 -6.50 -14.39
CA TYR A 3 8.61 -5.03 -14.50
C TYR A 3 10.01 -4.52 -14.16
N GLY A 4 10.98 -5.41 -13.93
CA GLY A 4 12.39 -5.02 -13.71
C GLY A 4 12.71 -4.44 -12.33
N ALA A 5 11.83 -4.65 -11.32
CA ALA A 5 12.16 -4.30 -9.94
C ALA A 5 13.21 -5.24 -9.36
N ASP A 6 13.95 -4.77 -8.36
CA ASP A 6 14.88 -5.61 -7.59
C ASP A 6 14.12 -6.70 -6.85
N GLU A 7 14.42 -7.97 -7.16
CA GLU A 7 13.74 -9.12 -6.57
C GLU A 7 13.99 -9.27 -5.08
N THR A 8 15.18 -8.92 -4.61
CA THR A 8 15.54 -9.03 -3.20
C THR A 8 14.74 -8.01 -2.39
N GLN A 9 14.71 -6.76 -2.84
CA GLN A 9 13.90 -5.70 -2.21
C GLN A 9 12.41 -6.07 -2.21
N ALA A 10 11.88 -6.55 -3.34
CA ALA A 10 10.49 -6.96 -3.46
C ALA A 10 10.13 -8.11 -2.50
N ARG A 11 10.99 -9.11 -2.37
CA ARG A 11 10.79 -10.23 -1.42
C ARG A 11 10.82 -9.78 0.02
N VAL A 12 11.78 -8.94 0.39
CA VAL A 12 11.91 -8.41 1.76
C VAL A 12 10.68 -7.56 2.11
N ALA A 13 10.28 -6.64 1.23
CA ALA A 13 9.08 -5.83 1.42
C ALA A 13 7.82 -6.69 1.55
N ALA A 14 7.64 -7.70 0.69
CA ALA A 14 6.50 -8.62 0.76
C ALA A 14 6.45 -9.42 2.06
N LEU A 15 7.59 -9.85 2.60
CA LEU A 15 7.64 -10.57 3.88
C LEU A 15 7.32 -9.68 5.08
N LEU A 16 7.70 -8.40 5.04
CA LEU A 16 7.62 -7.51 6.19
C LEU A 16 6.42 -6.55 6.17
N HIS A 17 5.70 -6.38 5.03
CA HIS A 17 4.65 -5.36 4.91
C HIS A 17 3.55 -5.47 5.97
N ASP A 18 3.21 -6.68 6.39
CA ASP A 18 2.17 -6.98 7.38
C ASP A 18 2.72 -7.34 8.78
N CYS A 19 4.00 -7.10 9.07
CA CYS A 19 4.65 -7.59 10.31
C CYS A 19 4.01 -7.05 11.60
N THR A 20 3.32 -5.91 11.56
CA THR A 20 2.60 -5.33 12.70
C THR A 20 1.07 -5.42 12.60
N LYS A 21 0.53 -6.03 11.55
CA LYS A 21 -0.91 -6.05 11.24
C LYS A 21 -1.79 -6.66 12.35
N LYS A 22 -1.24 -7.56 13.15
CA LYS A 22 -1.98 -8.23 14.23
C LYS A 22 -2.07 -7.42 15.52
N LEU A 23 -1.37 -6.29 15.61
CA LEU A 23 -1.48 -5.40 16.77
C LEU A 23 -2.84 -4.70 16.78
N ASP A 24 -3.39 -4.54 17.98
CA ASP A 24 -4.59 -3.73 18.19
C ASP A 24 -4.29 -2.22 18.10
N MET A 25 -5.32 -1.40 18.27
CA MET A 25 -5.17 0.06 18.17
C MET A 25 -4.17 0.60 19.19
N GLU A 26 -4.18 0.09 20.43
CA GLU A 26 -3.26 0.52 21.49
C GLU A 26 -1.80 0.21 21.11
N GLY A 27 -1.53 -1.01 20.65
CA GLY A 27 -0.21 -1.43 20.18
C GLY A 27 0.28 -0.62 18.98
N GLN A 28 -0.60 -0.35 18.01
CA GLN A 28 -0.26 0.48 16.86
C GLN A 28 0.09 1.93 17.27
N LEU A 29 -0.72 2.54 18.15
CA LEU A 29 -0.48 3.92 18.60
C LEU A 29 0.78 4.02 19.49
N ALA A 30 1.08 2.98 20.28
CA ALA A 30 2.32 2.91 21.05
C ALA A 30 3.56 2.92 20.14
N LEU A 31 3.53 2.13 19.04
CA LEU A 31 4.60 2.15 18.03
C LEU A 31 4.68 3.50 17.30
N CYS A 32 3.54 4.11 16.97
CA CYS A 32 3.53 5.44 16.36
C CYS A 32 4.21 6.48 17.26
N THR A 33 3.97 6.41 18.56
CA THR A 33 4.63 7.28 19.55
C THR A 33 6.13 6.98 19.63
N GLN A 34 6.51 5.71 19.76
CA GLN A 34 7.91 5.27 19.86
C GLN A 34 8.75 5.73 18.65
N TYR A 35 8.20 5.62 17.45
CA TYR A 35 8.89 5.96 16.20
C TYR A 35 8.60 7.38 15.68
N HIS A 36 7.91 8.21 16.46
CA HIS A 36 7.55 9.58 16.11
C HIS A 36 6.79 9.69 14.77
N ILE A 37 5.91 8.70 14.49
CA ILE A 37 5.11 8.65 13.28
C ILE A 37 3.98 9.68 13.40
N ARG A 38 3.93 10.61 12.43
CA ARG A 38 2.84 11.58 12.35
C ARG A 38 1.61 10.92 11.74
N LEU A 39 0.47 11.12 12.39
CA LEU A 39 -0.83 10.63 11.94
C LEU A 39 -1.76 11.81 11.70
N ASP A 40 -2.53 11.74 10.63
CA ASP A 40 -3.67 12.63 10.43
C ASP A 40 -4.91 12.18 11.25
N ASP A 41 -5.99 12.95 11.16
CA ASP A 41 -7.21 12.66 11.94
C ASP A 41 -7.88 11.36 11.52
N LEU A 42 -7.86 11.01 10.23
CA LEU A 42 -8.41 9.74 9.76
C LEU A 42 -7.61 8.55 10.26
N GLU A 43 -6.28 8.62 10.15
CA GLU A 43 -5.37 7.56 10.57
C GLU A 43 -5.49 7.25 12.06
N ARG A 44 -5.71 8.25 12.91
CA ARG A 44 -5.88 8.05 14.36
C ARG A 44 -7.03 7.12 14.73
N HIS A 45 -7.99 6.94 13.84
CA HIS A 45 -9.18 6.12 14.04
C HIS A 45 -9.28 4.93 13.07
N ALA A 46 -8.29 4.76 12.19
CA ALA A 46 -8.30 3.76 11.13
C ALA A 46 -7.22 2.71 11.34
N LEU A 47 -7.47 1.73 12.20
CA LEU A 47 -6.52 0.67 12.55
C LEU A 47 -5.82 0.04 11.32
N LYS A 48 -6.58 -0.18 10.24
CA LYS A 48 -6.05 -0.78 9.01
C LYS A 48 -4.99 0.06 8.30
N LEU A 49 -4.93 1.38 8.55
CA LEU A 49 -3.94 2.25 7.93
C LEU A 49 -2.62 2.28 8.71
N LEU A 50 -2.66 2.03 10.01
CA LEU A 50 -1.52 2.19 10.90
C LEU A 50 -0.42 1.16 10.67
N HIS A 51 -0.79 -0.10 10.37
CA HIS A 51 0.19 -1.18 10.28
C HIS A 51 1.22 -0.99 9.14
N ALA A 52 0.89 -0.25 8.10
CA ALA A 52 1.85 0.07 7.04
C ALA A 52 2.98 0.96 7.57
N LYS A 53 2.64 2.01 8.30
CA LYS A 53 3.61 2.94 8.87
C LYS A 53 4.43 2.32 10.00
N THR A 54 3.79 1.63 10.92
CA THR A 54 4.47 0.94 12.04
C THR A 54 5.29 -0.25 11.54
N GLY A 55 4.79 -0.98 10.55
CA GLY A 55 5.51 -2.07 9.89
C GLY A 55 6.78 -1.58 9.19
N ALA A 56 6.71 -0.46 8.49
CA ALA A 56 7.89 0.17 7.88
C ALA A 56 8.92 0.59 8.93
N ALA A 57 8.48 1.17 10.05
CA ALA A 57 9.37 1.56 11.15
C ALA A 57 10.08 0.34 11.78
N ILE A 58 9.35 -0.73 12.08
CA ILE A 58 9.92 -2.00 12.57
C ILE A 58 10.87 -2.62 11.54
N ALA A 59 10.49 -2.62 10.26
CA ALA A 59 11.35 -3.15 9.19
C ALA A 59 12.70 -2.42 9.14
N ARG A 60 12.71 -1.11 9.29
CA ARG A 60 13.94 -0.31 9.31
C ARG A 60 14.75 -0.54 10.59
N ASP A 61 14.12 -0.48 11.75
CA ASP A 61 14.80 -0.52 13.04
C ASP A 61 15.35 -1.92 13.37
N VAL A 62 14.53 -2.95 13.16
CA VAL A 62 14.85 -4.33 13.57
C VAL A 62 15.55 -5.11 12.46
N PHE A 63 15.16 -4.91 11.20
CA PHE A 63 15.68 -5.69 10.07
C PHE A 63 16.65 -4.91 9.18
N GLY A 64 16.87 -3.62 9.44
CA GLY A 64 17.84 -2.81 8.72
C GLY A 64 17.56 -2.64 7.22
N VAL A 65 16.27 -2.62 6.83
CA VAL A 65 15.89 -2.46 5.42
C VAL A 65 16.31 -1.10 4.88
N ASP A 66 16.57 -1.03 3.59
CA ASP A 66 16.88 0.21 2.89
C ASP A 66 15.63 1.11 2.71
N ASP A 67 15.86 2.33 2.22
CA ASP A 67 14.78 3.31 2.03
C ASP A 67 13.73 2.85 1.01
N ALA A 68 14.13 2.15 -0.05
CA ALA A 68 13.20 1.67 -1.07
C ALA A 68 12.19 0.67 -0.47
N VAL A 69 12.67 -0.28 0.32
CA VAL A 69 11.84 -1.26 1.03
C VAL A 69 10.98 -0.58 2.10
N TYR A 70 11.56 0.35 2.86
CA TYR A 70 10.83 1.13 3.88
C TYR A 70 9.61 1.83 3.27
N TRP A 71 9.79 2.58 2.19
CA TRP A 71 8.70 3.32 1.57
C TRP A 71 7.69 2.42 0.89
N ALA A 72 8.11 1.29 0.30
CA ALA A 72 7.19 0.29 -0.25
C ALA A 72 6.25 -0.29 0.82
N ILE A 73 6.76 -0.55 2.03
CA ILE A 73 5.94 -0.99 3.16
C ILE A 73 5.06 0.16 3.66
N TYR A 74 5.61 1.36 3.82
CA TYR A 74 4.91 2.53 4.37
C TYR A 74 3.65 2.90 3.57
N TRP A 75 3.71 2.79 2.24
CA TRP A 75 2.63 3.21 1.35
C TRP A 75 1.72 2.07 0.87
N HIS A 76 1.92 0.83 1.33
CA HIS A 76 1.20 -0.30 0.76
C HIS A 76 -0.31 -0.31 1.03
N THR A 77 -0.82 0.46 2.00
CA THR A 77 -2.26 0.53 2.30
C THR A 77 -2.99 1.67 1.58
N THR A 78 -2.37 2.83 1.46
CA THR A 78 -2.99 4.01 0.85
C THR A 78 -2.51 4.31 -0.56
N GLY A 79 -1.28 3.94 -0.88
CA GLY A 79 -0.56 4.52 -2.00
C GLY A 79 -0.26 6.01 -1.75
N HIS A 80 0.33 6.67 -2.71
CA HIS A 80 0.53 8.13 -2.75
C HIS A 80 0.78 8.60 -4.19
N ALA A 81 0.79 9.92 -4.44
CA ALA A 81 1.19 10.45 -5.73
C ALA A 81 2.66 10.09 -6.05
N ASP A 82 2.95 9.81 -7.32
CA ASP A 82 4.32 9.51 -7.81
C ASP A 82 4.98 8.29 -7.13
N MET A 83 4.24 7.20 -6.99
CA MET A 83 4.79 5.94 -6.45
C MET A 83 5.94 5.42 -7.30
N THR A 84 7.01 4.96 -6.63
CA THR A 84 8.09 4.22 -7.27
C THR A 84 7.63 2.86 -7.79
N LEU A 85 8.43 2.23 -8.66
CA LEU A 85 8.12 0.90 -9.20
C LEU A 85 7.91 -0.14 -8.08
N LEU A 86 8.78 -0.14 -7.06
CA LEU A 86 8.66 -1.09 -5.95
C LEU A 86 7.39 -0.85 -5.12
N GLU A 87 7.06 0.40 -4.84
CA GLU A 87 5.84 0.78 -4.12
C GLU A 87 4.58 0.31 -4.86
N LYS A 88 4.51 0.53 -6.17
CA LYS A 88 3.40 0.04 -7.03
C LYS A 88 3.27 -1.48 -6.96
N ILE A 89 4.39 -2.19 -7.04
CA ILE A 89 4.41 -3.66 -7.02
C ILE A 89 3.92 -4.18 -5.67
N ILE A 90 4.40 -3.64 -4.55
CA ILE A 90 4.00 -4.10 -3.21
C ILE A 90 2.52 -3.77 -2.94
N TYR A 91 2.06 -2.56 -3.31
CA TYR A 91 0.66 -2.19 -3.21
C TYR A 91 -0.26 -3.18 -3.96
N LEU A 92 0.08 -3.49 -5.20
CA LEU A 92 -0.72 -4.40 -6.04
C LEU A 92 -0.59 -5.87 -5.62
N ALA A 93 0.59 -6.31 -5.20
CA ALA A 93 0.81 -7.69 -4.80
C ALA A 93 -0.12 -8.11 -3.65
N ASP A 94 -0.38 -7.25 -2.69
CA ASP A 94 -1.34 -7.50 -1.61
C ASP A 94 -2.78 -7.67 -2.11
N TYR A 95 -3.16 -6.96 -3.18
CA TYR A 95 -4.49 -7.07 -3.78
C TYR A 95 -4.69 -8.32 -4.64
N ILE A 96 -3.64 -8.78 -5.33
CA ILE A 96 -3.76 -9.85 -6.35
C ILE A 96 -3.10 -11.16 -5.96
N GLU A 97 -2.59 -11.28 -4.72
CA GLU A 97 -1.96 -12.51 -4.26
C GLU A 97 -2.92 -13.71 -4.39
N PRO A 98 -2.40 -14.95 -4.57
CA PRO A 98 -3.22 -16.11 -4.99
C PRO A 98 -4.39 -16.44 -4.06
N SER A 99 -4.32 -16.11 -2.77
CA SER A 99 -5.41 -16.40 -1.82
C SER A 99 -6.55 -15.39 -1.86
N ARG A 100 -6.39 -14.26 -2.58
CA ARG A 100 -7.46 -13.27 -2.74
C ARG A 100 -8.56 -13.81 -3.65
N ASP A 101 -9.79 -13.77 -3.13
CA ASP A 101 -10.99 -14.23 -3.81
C ASP A 101 -12.12 -13.21 -3.58
N PHE A 102 -12.14 -12.16 -4.39
CA PHE A 102 -13.21 -11.18 -4.44
C PHE A 102 -13.67 -10.96 -5.88
N SER A 103 -14.89 -10.47 -6.04
CA SER A 103 -15.45 -10.20 -7.37
C SER A 103 -14.56 -9.24 -8.16
N GLY A 104 -14.08 -9.67 -9.33
CA GLY A 104 -13.21 -8.87 -10.21
C GLY A 104 -11.70 -9.03 -9.95
N VAL A 105 -11.27 -9.90 -9.01
CA VAL A 105 -9.84 -10.12 -8.75
C VAL A 105 -9.10 -10.65 -9.97
N GLU A 106 -9.72 -11.51 -10.76
CA GLU A 106 -9.10 -12.06 -11.96
C GLU A 106 -8.92 -10.99 -13.06
N ASP A 107 -9.91 -10.13 -13.24
CA ASP A 107 -9.81 -8.98 -14.16
C ASP A 107 -8.70 -8.02 -13.70
N LEU A 108 -8.55 -7.82 -12.39
CA LEU A 108 -7.46 -7.03 -11.84
C LEU A 108 -6.09 -7.66 -12.07
N ARG A 109 -5.95 -8.99 -11.88
CA ARG A 109 -4.72 -9.74 -12.19
C ARG A 109 -4.31 -9.55 -13.64
N GLN A 110 -5.27 -9.71 -14.56
CA GLN A 110 -5.03 -9.52 -16.00
C GLN A 110 -4.61 -8.07 -16.32
N ALA A 111 -5.29 -7.08 -15.75
CA ALA A 111 -4.94 -5.68 -15.93
C ALA A 111 -3.53 -5.36 -15.43
N VAL A 112 -3.16 -5.84 -14.23
CA VAL A 112 -1.81 -5.66 -13.66
C VAL A 112 -0.75 -6.33 -14.53
N HIS A 113 -1.02 -7.53 -15.07
CA HIS A 113 -0.06 -8.21 -15.93
C HIS A 113 0.11 -7.55 -17.31
N ALA A 114 -0.94 -6.90 -17.81
CA ALA A 114 -0.88 -6.19 -19.11
C ALA A 114 -0.17 -4.82 -19.00
N ASP A 115 -0.50 -4.05 -17.98
CA ASP A 115 0.05 -2.70 -17.73
C ASP A 115 0.00 -2.39 -16.23
N LEU A 116 1.16 -2.15 -15.62
CA LEU A 116 1.26 -1.91 -14.17
C LEU A 116 0.48 -0.68 -13.73
N ASP A 117 0.62 0.44 -14.46
CA ASP A 117 -0.05 1.69 -14.11
C ASP A 117 -1.56 1.63 -14.39
N GLY A 118 -1.96 0.94 -15.46
CA GLY A 118 -3.36 0.64 -15.72
C GLY A 118 -3.99 -0.25 -14.66
N GLY A 119 -3.28 -1.29 -14.23
CA GLY A 119 -3.69 -2.17 -13.13
C GLY A 119 -3.76 -1.44 -11.79
N LEU A 120 -2.79 -0.56 -11.50
CA LEU A 120 -2.80 0.27 -10.30
C LEU A 120 -3.98 1.24 -10.30
N LEU A 121 -4.23 1.91 -11.41
CA LEU A 121 -5.39 2.81 -11.53
C LEU A 121 -6.71 2.06 -11.31
N LYS A 122 -6.84 0.85 -11.86
CA LYS A 122 -8.01 0.01 -11.63
C LYS A 122 -8.15 -0.35 -10.15
N ALA A 123 -7.10 -0.83 -9.50
CA ALA A 123 -7.12 -1.19 -8.08
C ALA A 123 -7.51 0.00 -7.18
N LEU A 124 -6.96 1.19 -7.44
CA LEU A 124 -7.29 2.41 -6.71
C LEU A 124 -8.77 2.80 -6.91
N ASN A 125 -9.30 2.75 -8.13
CA ASN A 125 -10.69 3.05 -8.40
C ASN A 125 -11.64 2.06 -7.71
N ASP A 126 -11.35 0.75 -7.81
CA ASP A 126 -12.16 -0.30 -7.18
C ASP A 126 -12.16 -0.10 -5.65
N SER A 127 -11.00 0.15 -5.03
CA SER A 127 -10.88 0.43 -3.60
C SER A 127 -11.66 1.69 -3.16
N ILE A 128 -11.56 2.78 -3.92
CA ILE A 128 -12.30 4.02 -3.63
C ILE A 128 -13.80 3.78 -3.73
N GLN A 129 -14.26 3.05 -4.75
CA GLN A 129 -15.67 2.73 -4.94
C GLN A 129 -16.19 1.88 -3.78
N ASP A 130 -15.46 0.84 -3.37
CA ASP A 130 -15.83 -0.03 -2.25
C ASP A 130 -15.92 0.76 -0.95
N MET A 131 -14.93 1.59 -0.63
CA MET A 131 -14.96 2.44 0.56
C MET A 131 -16.19 3.34 0.58
N ARG A 132 -16.50 4.01 -0.54
CA ARG A 132 -17.68 4.89 -0.65
C ARG A 132 -18.98 4.14 -0.53
N GLN A 133 -19.09 2.96 -1.14
CA GLN A 133 -20.29 2.12 -1.06
C GLN A 133 -20.59 1.68 0.38
N TRP A 134 -19.57 1.41 1.18
CA TRP A 134 -19.70 1.03 2.58
C TRP A 134 -19.73 2.23 3.54
N GLY A 135 -19.73 3.46 3.03
CA GLY A 135 -19.74 4.68 3.85
C GLY A 135 -18.44 4.94 4.60
N ASN A 136 -17.34 4.29 4.18
CA ASN A 136 -16.02 4.49 4.78
C ASN A 136 -15.32 5.70 4.16
N PRO A 137 -14.59 6.49 4.97
CA PRO A 137 -13.80 7.60 4.45
C PRO A 137 -12.62 7.08 3.61
N VAL A 138 -12.34 7.77 2.52
CA VAL A 138 -11.18 7.49 1.66
C VAL A 138 -10.02 8.40 2.07
N HIS A 139 -8.86 7.82 2.36
CA HIS A 139 -7.66 8.59 2.70
C HIS A 139 -7.23 9.45 1.50
N HIS A 140 -6.81 10.70 1.75
CA HIS A 140 -6.42 11.64 0.69
C HIS A 140 -5.28 11.10 -0.18
N ASN A 141 -4.29 10.40 0.39
CA ASN A 141 -3.19 9.79 -0.38
C ASN A 141 -3.68 8.81 -1.45
N THR A 142 -4.76 8.06 -1.20
CA THR A 142 -5.36 7.16 -2.18
C THR A 142 -5.97 7.94 -3.35
N LEU A 143 -6.62 9.06 -3.06
CA LEU A 143 -7.15 9.97 -4.09
C LEU A 143 -6.01 10.62 -4.88
N ASP A 144 -4.96 11.08 -4.22
CA ASP A 144 -3.80 11.70 -4.83
C ASP A 144 -3.05 10.71 -5.75
N ALA A 145 -2.92 9.44 -5.32
CA ALA A 145 -2.33 8.37 -6.14
C ALA A 145 -3.11 8.18 -7.45
N ARG A 146 -4.43 8.06 -7.35
CA ARG A 146 -5.31 7.93 -8.52
C ARG A 146 -5.19 9.14 -9.45
N ASP A 147 -5.30 10.34 -8.91
CA ASP A 147 -5.31 11.58 -9.68
C ASP A 147 -3.94 11.83 -10.37
N TYR A 148 -2.85 11.39 -9.74
CA TYR A 148 -1.52 11.42 -10.35
C TYR A 148 -1.45 10.54 -11.61
N LEU A 149 -1.93 9.29 -11.52
CA LEU A 149 -1.97 8.37 -12.66
C LEU A 149 -2.87 8.86 -13.80
N LEU A 150 -4.00 9.49 -13.47
CA LEU A 150 -4.91 10.07 -14.48
C LEU A 150 -4.25 11.21 -15.24
N ARG A 151 -3.50 12.08 -14.55
CA ARG A 151 -2.76 13.18 -15.20
C ARG A 151 -1.67 12.69 -16.14
N GLY A 152 -0.95 11.64 -15.78
CA GLY A 152 0.08 11.03 -16.64
C GLY A 152 -0.45 10.40 -17.94
N LYS A 153 -1.76 10.08 -18.02
CA LYS A 153 -2.39 9.55 -19.24
C LYS A 153 -2.83 10.63 -20.25
N HIS A 154 -2.74 11.90 -19.87
CA HIS A 154 -3.11 13.04 -20.73
C HIS A 154 -1.91 13.76 -21.34
N LEU A 155 -0.69 13.24 -21.17
CA LEU A 155 0.55 13.68 -21.79
C LEU A 155 0.99 12.67 -22.86
#